data_e242f110924d7e49b8e245bedfb99170
#
_entry.id   e242f110924d7e49b8e245bedfb99170
#
_cell.length_a   1.000
_cell.length_b   1.000
_cell.length_c   1.000
_cell.angle_alpha   90.00
_cell.angle_beta   90.00
_cell.angle_gamma   90.00
#
_symmetry.space_group_name_H-M   'P 1'
#
loop_
_entity.id
_entity.type
_entity.pdbx_description
1 polymer ?
#
loop_
_entity_poly.entity_id
_entity_poly.type
_entity_poly.pdbx_seq_one_letter_code
_entity_poly.pdbx_strand_id
1 'polypeptide(L)'
;MKKVLIIGPYITNIGGVSVHISRLMHLLKGDFEFDFIDESRQRSEGVYNIRSLNPFPYIKKLISADIVHIHSGISILRLFHIIVCLLLFKKTIVTVHRDINIEKRKKLTRFFLRRCSKIILVNQVSYDFVTENYKKSNCFLIPAFLPPILENEPELPSEVKMWIGNYRSQHGFLLSSNASYLAINNGQDLYGLDMCIDAVEKLNDKGNAQIFLIFVVADTLKNAPLLQKYKKEIEARNLQNHILIWEGGLSFIRLIQQSDVVLRTTNTDGDALTIRESLFFNKPVIASDVVSRPEGTIVFKTRNLDSLVEAIAKTLRGNTQGKSKITVPNYKQIYTDIYNS
;
A
#
# COMPACT_ATOMS: atom_id res chain seq x y z
N MET A 1 -14.27 -11.64 25.08
CA MET A 1 -13.44 -10.73 24.27
C MET A 1 -14.25 -9.50 23.90
N LYS A 2 -13.61 -8.31 23.80
CA LYS A 2 -14.32 -7.12 23.29
C LYS A 2 -14.60 -7.29 21.81
N LYS A 3 -15.79 -6.86 21.38
CA LYS A 3 -16.20 -6.90 19.97
C LYS A 3 -15.82 -5.59 19.28
N VAL A 4 -14.99 -5.68 18.24
CA VAL A 4 -14.52 -4.56 17.43
C VAL A 4 -15.22 -4.60 16.06
N LEU A 5 -15.95 -3.57 15.73
CA LEU A 5 -16.53 -3.39 14.42
C LEU A 5 -15.57 -2.60 13.53
N ILE A 6 -15.05 -3.23 12.49
CA ILE A 6 -14.25 -2.57 11.46
C ILE A 6 -15.16 -2.01 10.37
N ILE A 7 -14.95 -0.74 10.00
CA ILE A 7 -15.65 -0.10 8.88
C ILE A 7 -14.62 0.36 7.85
N GLY A 8 -14.67 -0.18 6.64
CA GLY A 8 -13.72 0.16 5.57
C GLY A 8 -13.85 -0.76 4.36
N PRO A 9 -12.89 -0.70 3.41
CA PRO A 9 -12.87 -1.64 2.29
C PRO A 9 -12.57 -3.06 2.79
N TYR A 10 -13.37 -4.03 2.33
CA TYR A 10 -13.21 -5.41 2.77
C TYR A 10 -11.88 -6.02 2.32
N ILE A 11 -11.42 -6.99 3.09
CA ILE A 11 -10.07 -7.58 2.99
C ILE A 11 -9.76 -8.28 1.65
N THR A 12 -10.77 -8.69 0.90
CA THR A 12 -10.60 -9.30 -0.44
C THR A 12 -10.29 -8.26 -1.53
N ASN A 13 -10.43 -6.97 -1.24
CA ASN A 13 -10.14 -5.91 -2.20
C ASN A 13 -8.65 -5.58 -2.20
N ILE A 14 -8.05 -5.49 -3.38
CA ILE A 14 -6.63 -5.17 -3.53
C ILE A 14 -6.42 -3.66 -3.31
N GLY A 15 -5.80 -3.30 -2.19
CA GLY A 15 -5.49 -1.91 -1.87
C GLY A 15 -4.80 -1.76 -0.52
N GLY A 16 -4.01 -0.69 -0.34
CA GLY A 16 -3.23 -0.48 0.88
C GLY A 16 -4.06 -0.46 2.16
N VAL A 17 -5.30 0.06 2.12
CA VAL A 17 -6.19 0.10 3.29
C VAL A 17 -6.71 -1.29 3.64
N SER A 18 -7.16 -2.08 2.66
CA SER A 18 -7.65 -3.45 2.89
C SER A 18 -6.53 -4.38 3.39
N VAL A 19 -5.32 -4.23 2.86
CA VAL A 19 -4.13 -4.95 3.34
C VAL A 19 -3.83 -4.58 4.81
N HIS A 20 -3.85 -3.28 5.15
CA HIS A 20 -3.68 -2.84 6.54
C HIS A 20 -4.72 -3.46 7.47
N ILE A 21 -6.01 -3.41 7.09
CA ILE A 21 -7.12 -3.99 7.88
C ILE A 21 -6.92 -5.49 8.08
N SER A 22 -6.61 -6.23 7.01
CA SER A 22 -6.36 -7.67 7.07
C SER A 22 -5.24 -8.03 8.04
N ARG A 23 -4.11 -7.33 7.96
CA ARG A 23 -2.97 -7.52 8.86
C ARG A 23 -3.29 -7.15 10.31
N LEU A 24 -4.05 -6.06 10.51
CA LEU A 24 -4.49 -5.63 11.85
C LEU A 24 -5.39 -6.67 12.50
N MET A 25 -6.41 -7.16 11.79
CA MET A 25 -7.32 -8.18 12.30
C MET A 25 -6.57 -9.47 12.65
N HIS A 26 -5.62 -9.87 11.78
CA HIS A 26 -4.78 -11.05 12.06
C HIS A 26 -3.87 -10.85 13.29
N LEU A 27 -3.22 -9.69 13.39
CA LEU A 27 -2.31 -9.35 14.49
C LEU A 27 -3.00 -9.41 15.85
N LEU A 28 -4.28 -9.05 15.90
CA LEU A 28 -5.09 -9.00 17.12
C LEU A 28 -6.05 -10.19 17.25
N LYS A 29 -5.93 -11.19 16.38
CA LYS A 29 -6.73 -12.41 16.43
C LYS A 29 -6.47 -13.14 17.76
N GLY A 30 -7.56 -13.50 18.45
CA GLY A 30 -7.50 -14.13 19.77
C GLY A 30 -7.59 -13.15 20.95
N ASP A 31 -7.27 -11.86 20.75
CA ASP A 31 -7.43 -10.83 21.77
C ASP A 31 -8.78 -10.09 21.65
N PHE A 32 -9.31 -10.00 20.40
CA PHE A 32 -10.57 -9.32 20.06
C PHE A 32 -11.42 -10.15 19.10
N GLU A 33 -12.74 -9.95 19.18
CA GLU A 33 -13.71 -10.47 18.20
C GLU A 33 -13.96 -9.37 17.15
N PHE A 34 -13.86 -9.72 15.87
CA PHE A 34 -14.04 -8.75 14.78
C PHE A 34 -15.35 -8.97 14.03
N ASP A 35 -16.08 -7.90 13.78
CA ASP A 35 -17.19 -7.80 12.85
C ASP A 35 -16.87 -6.72 11.79
N PHE A 36 -17.60 -6.70 10.67
CA PHE A 36 -17.22 -5.87 9.52
C PHE A 36 -18.40 -5.17 8.86
N ILE A 37 -18.19 -3.92 8.43
CA ILE A 37 -19.02 -3.17 7.47
C ILE A 37 -18.15 -2.81 6.27
N ASP A 38 -18.49 -3.37 5.11
CA ASP A 38 -17.80 -3.14 3.86
C ASP A 38 -18.24 -1.84 3.17
N GLU A 39 -17.28 -1.03 2.73
CA GLU A 39 -17.48 0.20 1.94
C GLU A 39 -17.13 0.03 0.46
N SER A 40 -16.68 -1.15 0.04
CA SER A 40 -16.20 -1.41 -1.31
C SER A 40 -17.31 -1.24 -2.35
N ARG A 41 -16.93 -0.89 -3.58
CA ARG A 41 -17.87 -0.85 -4.71
C ARG A 41 -18.30 -2.26 -5.09
N GLN A 42 -17.36 -3.18 -5.12
CA GLN A 42 -17.62 -4.60 -5.36
C GLN A 42 -18.01 -5.24 -4.03
N ARG A 43 -19.19 -5.83 -3.96
CA ARG A 43 -19.71 -6.45 -2.75
C ARG A 43 -19.06 -7.82 -2.54
N SER A 44 -18.73 -8.12 -1.30
CA SER A 44 -18.25 -9.44 -0.89
C SER A 44 -19.42 -10.25 -0.34
N GLU A 45 -19.46 -11.53 -0.69
CA GLU A 45 -20.50 -12.43 -0.20
C GLU A 45 -20.43 -12.61 1.32
N GLY A 46 -21.57 -12.69 1.97
CA GLY A 46 -21.67 -12.87 3.43
C GLY A 46 -21.30 -11.65 4.28
N VAL A 47 -20.88 -10.53 3.69
CA VAL A 47 -20.50 -9.32 4.42
C VAL A 47 -21.47 -8.18 4.13
N TYR A 48 -21.94 -7.53 5.20
CA TYR A 48 -22.83 -6.36 5.03
C TYR A 48 -22.05 -5.20 4.38
N ASN A 49 -22.56 -4.72 3.26
CA ASN A 49 -22.00 -3.58 2.53
C ASN A 49 -22.91 -2.35 2.70
N ILE A 50 -22.32 -1.21 3.09
CA ILE A 50 -23.05 0.05 3.33
C ILE A 50 -23.83 0.53 2.09
N ARG A 51 -23.41 0.16 0.88
CA ARG A 51 -24.07 0.53 -0.38
C ARG A 51 -25.37 -0.24 -0.63
N SER A 52 -25.73 -1.19 0.25
CA SER A 52 -27.04 -1.82 0.22
C SER A 52 -28.16 -0.84 0.64
N LEU A 53 -27.77 0.27 1.28
CA LEU A 53 -28.66 1.29 1.85
C LEU A 53 -29.68 0.73 2.88
N ASN A 54 -29.47 -0.48 3.39
CA ASN A 54 -30.30 -1.05 4.44
C ASN A 54 -29.76 -0.59 5.82
N PRO A 55 -30.49 0.27 6.55
CA PRO A 55 -29.99 0.81 7.81
C PRO A 55 -30.04 -0.21 8.97
N PHE A 56 -30.88 -1.23 8.89
CA PHE A 56 -31.09 -2.16 10.02
C PHE A 56 -29.84 -2.96 10.37
N PRO A 57 -29.16 -3.68 9.43
CA PRO A 57 -27.92 -4.37 9.75
C PRO A 57 -26.80 -3.42 10.17
N TYR A 58 -26.75 -2.21 9.59
CA TYR A 58 -25.78 -1.18 9.94
C TYR A 58 -25.90 -0.80 11.42
N ILE A 59 -27.09 -0.38 11.84
CA ILE A 59 -27.35 0.03 13.24
C ILE A 59 -27.17 -1.15 14.19
N LYS A 60 -27.66 -2.35 13.83
CA LYS A 60 -27.48 -3.57 14.64
C LYS A 60 -26.02 -3.86 14.93
N LYS A 61 -25.15 -3.79 13.90
CA LYS A 61 -23.70 -4.00 14.05
C LYS A 61 -23.06 -2.92 14.93
N LEU A 62 -23.43 -1.66 14.75
CA LEU A 62 -22.95 -0.57 15.61
C LEU A 62 -23.36 -0.77 17.08
N ILE A 63 -24.62 -1.11 17.35
CA ILE A 63 -25.10 -1.32 18.73
C ILE A 63 -24.37 -2.49 19.38
N SER A 64 -24.15 -3.60 18.68
CA SER A 64 -23.52 -4.82 19.20
C SER A 64 -22.01 -4.69 19.46
N ALA A 65 -21.35 -3.66 18.90
CA ALA A 65 -19.92 -3.48 19.04
C ALA A 65 -19.55 -2.72 20.31
N ASP A 66 -18.48 -3.14 20.99
CA ASP A 66 -17.87 -2.39 22.10
C ASP A 66 -17.03 -1.23 21.56
N ILE A 67 -16.38 -1.42 20.42
CA ILE A 67 -15.48 -0.48 19.77
C ILE A 67 -15.83 -0.43 18.29
N VAL A 68 -15.87 0.77 17.72
CA VAL A 68 -15.99 0.98 16.26
C VAL A 68 -14.68 1.55 15.74
N HIS A 69 -13.99 0.83 14.84
CA HIS A 69 -12.76 1.29 14.21
C HIS A 69 -12.98 1.58 12.73
N ILE A 70 -12.90 2.86 12.37
CA ILE A 70 -13.20 3.37 11.03
C ILE A 70 -11.91 3.53 10.23
N HIS A 71 -11.85 2.88 9.07
CA HIS A 71 -10.74 2.94 8.09
C HIS A 71 -11.18 3.55 6.75
N SER A 72 -12.29 4.26 6.73
CA SER A 72 -12.86 4.82 5.50
C SER A 72 -11.88 5.72 4.75
N GLY A 73 -11.60 5.37 3.49
CA GLY A 73 -10.78 6.18 2.58
C GLY A 73 -11.54 7.36 1.95
N ILE A 74 -12.86 7.39 2.06
CA ILE A 74 -13.75 8.42 1.49
C ILE A 74 -14.15 9.37 2.61
N SER A 75 -13.73 10.64 2.54
CA SER A 75 -13.93 11.62 3.62
C SER A 75 -15.39 11.81 4.02
N ILE A 76 -16.32 11.80 3.07
CA ILE A 76 -17.75 11.96 3.36
C ILE A 76 -18.35 10.75 4.10
N LEU A 77 -17.95 9.52 3.72
CA LEU A 77 -18.38 8.31 4.42
C LEU A 77 -17.76 8.25 5.82
N ARG A 78 -16.51 8.61 5.95
CA ARG A 78 -15.82 8.70 7.25
C ARG A 78 -16.57 9.67 8.19
N LEU A 79 -16.92 10.86 7.71
CA LEU A 79 -17.67 11.82 8.50
C LEU A 79 -19.05 11.27 8.89
N PHE A 80 -19.77 10.63 7.96
CA PHE A 80 -21.04 9.97 8.23
C PHE A 80 -20.92 8.95 9.36
N HIS A 81 -19.96 8.03 9.28
CA HIS A 81 -19.75 7.02 10.31
C HIS A 81 -19.39 7.63 11.66
N ILE A 82 -18.53 8.65 11.70
CA ILE A 82 -18.17 9.34 12.94
C ILE A 82 -19.42 9.97 13.57
N ILE A 83 -20.22 10.69 12.80
CA ILE A 83 -21.44 11.35 13.30
C ILE A 83 -22.40 10.32 13.89
N VAL A 84 -22.67 9.21 13.19
CA VAL A 84 -23.57 8.16 13.71
C VAL A 84 -23.00 7.52 14.98
N CYS A 85 -21.70 7.24 15.02
CA CYS A 85 -21.04 6.70 16.22
C CYS A 85 -21.14 7.66 17.42
N LEU A 86 -20.98 8.96 17.19
CA LEU A 86 -21.12 9.97 18.24
C LEU A 86 -22.57 10.05 18.78
N LEU A 87 -23.56 10.00 17.89
CA LEU A 87 -24.98 9.98 18.26
C LEU A 87 -25.35 8.72 19.06
N LEU A 88 -24.69 7.60 18.79
CA LEU A 88 -24.89 6.33 19.50
C LEU A 88 -23.94 6.15 20.70
N PHE A 89 -23.17 7.19 21.06
CA PHE A 89 -22.20 7.18 22.18
C PHE A 89 -21.20 6.02 22.11
N LYS A 90 -20.79 5.63 20.88
CA LYS A 90 -19.86 4.53 20.66
C LYS A 90 -18.41 4.95 20.88
N LYS A 91 -17.61 4.06 21.52
CA LYS A 91 -16.13 4.21 21.53
C LYS A 91 -15.65 4.13 20.09
N THR A 92 -15.20 5.26 19.54
CA THR A 92 -14.86 5.41 18.13
C THR A 92 -13.38 5.64 17.97
N ILE A 93 -12.73 4.78 17.18
CA ILE A 93 -11.35 4.90 16.75
C ILE A 93 -11.36 5.17 15.25
N VAL A 94 -10.51 6.07 14.77
CA VAL A 94 -10.43 6.40 13.34
C VAL A 94 -9.00 6.34 12.88
N THR A 95 -8.71 5.49 11.89
CA THR A 95 -7.43 5.53 11.15
C THR A 95 -7.60 6.29 9.85
N VAL A 96 -6.82 7.35 9.67
CA VAL A 96 -6.83 8.19 8.48
C VAL A 96 -5.66 7.82 7.58
N HIS A 97 -5.97 7.17 6.46
CA HIS A 97 -4.99 6.63 5.51
C HIS A 97 -4.51 7.63 4.45
N ARG A 98 -5.15 8.79 4.32
CA ARG A 98 -4.82 9.82 3.34
C ARG A 98 -4.42 11.12 4.02
N ASP A 99 -3.71 11.97 3.29
CA ASP A 99 -3.46 13.32 3.76
C ASP A 99 -4.78 14.11 3.85
N ILE A 100 -5.08 14.58 5.07
CA ILE A 100 -6.29 15.37 5.33
C ILE A 100 -6.19 16.75 4.66
N ASN A 101 -4.99 17.28 4.45
CA ASN A 101 -4.81 18.64 3.89
C ASN A 101 -5.34 18.79 2.47
N ILE A 102 -5.37 17.68 1.69
CA ILE A 102 -5.92 17.68 0.33
C ILE A 102 -7.46 17.55 0.31
N GLU A 103 -8.09 17.31 1.45
CA GLU A 103 -9.55 17.15 1.51
C GLU A 103 -10.28 18.50 1.43
N LYS A 104 -11.29 18.59 0.56
CA LYS A 104 -12.12 19.80 0.42
C LYS A 104 -12.76 20.27 1.74
N ARG A 105 -13.05 19.33 2.66
CA ARG A 105 -13.70 19.59 3.96
C ARG A 105 -12.77 19.37 5.16
N LYS A 106 -11.48 19.62 5.02
CA LYS A 106 -10.46 19.31 6.03
C LYS A 106 -10.77 19.91 7.42
N LYS A 107 -11.29 21.14 7.51
CA LYS A 107 -11.67 21.77 8.79
C LYS A 107 -12.80 21.00 9.50
N LEU A 108 -13.81 20.55 8.74
CA LEU A 108 -14.93 19.76 9.25
C LEU A 108 -14.45 18.36 9.68
N THR A 109 -13.61 17.72 8.86
CA THR A 109 -12.95 16.46 9.21
C THR A 109 -12.19 16.59 10.52
N ARG A 110 -11.34 17.61 10.68
CA ARG A 110 -10.60 17.88 11.92
C ARG A 110 -11.52 18.05 13.13
N PHE A 111 -12.60 18.80 12.98
CA PHE A 111 -13.58 19.03 14.04
C PHE A 111 -14.21 17.73 14.56
N PHE A 112 -14.65 16.84 13.67
CA PHE A 112 -15.26 15.58 14.07
C PHE A 112 -14.23 14.53 14.54
N LEU A 113 -13.05 14.47 13.94
CA LEU A 113 -11.96 13.60 14.40
C LEU A 113 -11.60 13.86 15.87
N ARG A 114 -11.48 15.13 16.27
CA ARG A 114 -11.16 15.53 17.64
C ARG A 114 -12.20 15.09 18.68
N ARG A 115 -13.39 14.62 18.26
CA ARG A 115 -14.45 14.07 19.12
C ARG A 115 -14.43 12.55 19.21
N CYS A 116 -13.60 11.90 18.40
CA CYS A 116 -13.41 10.46 18.48
C CYS A 116 -12.60 10.08 19.73
N SER A 117 -12.80 8.86 20.22
CA SER A 117 -12.08 8.35 21.39
C SER A 117 -10.57 8.27 21.11
N LYS A 118 -10.18 7.78 19.94
CA LYS A 118 -8.77 7.71 19.49
C LYS A 118 -8.68 8.03 18.00
N ILE A 119 -7.56 8.63 17.60
CA ILE A 119 -7.27 9.03 16.23
C ILE A 119 -5.89 8.49 15.86
N ILE A 120 -5.83 7.70 14.81
CA ILE A 120 -4.57 7.17 14.24
C ILE A 120 -4.33 7.86 12.91
N LEU A 121 -3.20 8.50 12.75
CA LEU A 121 -2.80 9.24 11.57
C LEU A 121 -1.53 8.59 11.01
N VAL A 122 -1.56 8.25 9.71
CA VAL A 122 -0.49 7.46 9.10
C VAL A 122 0.67 8.29 8.57
N ASN A 123 0.53 9.62 8.56
CA ASN A 123 1.57 10.54 8.09
C ASN A 123 1.67 11.78 8.99
N GLN A 124 2.87 12.36 9.03
CA GLN A 124 3.19 13.50 9.89
C GLN A 124 2.35 14.73 9.56
N VAL A 125 2.13 15.03 8.28
CA VAL A 125 1.39 16.22 7.82
C VAL A 125 -0.04 16.22 8.35
N SER A 126 -0.73 15.08 8.27
CA SER A 126 -2.08 14.93 8.85
C SER A 126 -2.06 14.98 10.37
N TYR A 127 -1.02 14.42 11.00
CA TYR A 127 -0.85 14.44 12.45
C TYR A 127 -0.69 15.88 12.95
N ASP A 128 0.19 16.66 12.35
CA ASP A 128 0.42 18.06 12.72
C ASP A 128 -0.85 18.89 12.52
N PHE A 129 -1.55 18.72 11.39
CA PHE A 129 -2.80 19.41 11.11
C PHE A 129 -3.90 19.10 12.14
N VAL A 130 -4.06 17.84 12.54
CA VAL A 130 -5.10 17.46 13.51
C VAL A 130 -4.74 17.91 14.92
N THR A 131 -3.45 17.86 15.28
CA THR A 131 -2.97 18.20 16.64
C THR A 131 -2.65 19.67 16.84
N GLU A 132 -2.70 20.51 15.81
CA GLU A 132 -2.53 21.95 15.92
C GLU A 132 -3.51 22.54 16.96
N ASN A 133 -2.96 23.19 18.02
CA ASN A 133 -3.74 23.75 19.14
C ASN A 133 -4.72 22.75 19.80
N TYR A 134 -4.36 21.48 19.87
CA TYR A 134 -5.17 20.42 20.45
C TYR A 134 -4.36 19.50 21.37
N LYS A 135 -4.96 19.09 22.50
CA LYS A 135 -4.33 18.11 23.41
C LYS A 135 -4.15 16.76 22.69
N LYS A 136 -2.91 16.27 22.66
CA LYS A 136 -2.49 15.13 21.83
C LYS A 136 -2.75 13.75 22.47
N SER A 137 -3.39 13.67 23.63
CA SER A 137 -3.51 12.43 24.43
C SER A 137 -4.27 11.28 23.73
N ASN A 138 -5.08 11.60 22.72
CA ASN A 138 -5.85 10.60 21.96
C ASN A 138 -5.43 10.51 20.47
N CYS A 139 -4.35 11.17 20.07
CA CYS A 139 -3.82 11.16 18.70
C CYS A 139 -2.52 10.34 18.63
N PHE A 140 -2.45 9.44 17.68
CA PHE A 140 -1.32 8.55 17.47
C PHE A 140 -0.80 8.70 16.04
N LEU A 141 0.51 8.83 15.88
CA LEU A 141 1.18 8.73 14.60
C LEU A 141 1.67 7.29 14.43
N ILE A 142 0.97 6.50 13.63
CA ILE A 142 1.28 5.10 13.37
C ILE A 142 1.24 4.89 11.86
N PRO A 143 2.34 4.50 11.22
CA PRO A 143 2.36 4.28 9.76
C PRO A 143 1.36 3.20 9.35
N ALA A 144 0.86 3.29 8.11
CA ALA A 144 -0.07 2.30 7.56
C ALA A 144 0.54 0.89 7.41
N PHE A 145 1.86 0.79 7.48
CA PHE A 145 2.56 -0.48 7.41
C PHE A 145 2.34 -1.31 8.68
N LEU A 146 1.90 -2.55 8.48
CA LEU A 146 1.98 -3.64 9.46
C LEU A 146 2.75 -4.79 8.82
N PRO A 147 3.57 -5.53 9.60
CA PRO A 147 4.35 -6.64 9.06
C PRO A 147 3.48 -7.65 8.31
N PRO A 148 3.89 -8.09 7.12
CA PRO A 148 3.20 -9.14 6.40
C PRO A 148 3.33 -10.48 7.11
N ILE A 149 2.36 -11.35 6.89
CA ILE A 149 2.30 -12.70 7.45
C ILE A 149 2.52 -13.66 6.29
N LEU A 150 3.74 -14.17 6.20
CA LEU A 150 4.17 -14.98 5.04
C LEU A 150 3.33 -16.25 4.88
N GLU A 151 2.86 -16.85 5.97
CA GLU A 151 2.03 -18.05 5.95
C GLU A 151 0.68 -17.82 5.26
N ASN A 152 0.21 -16.58 5.25
CA ASN A 152 -1.05 -16.19 4.59
C ASN A 152 -0.85 -15.70 3.15
N GLU A 153 0.39 -15.49 2.73
CA GLU A 153 0.69 -15.03 1.39
C GLU A 153 0.65 -16.20 0.40
N PRO A 154 -0.18 -16.13 -0.64
CA PRO A 154 -0.22 -17.17 -1.66
C PRO A 154 1.13 -17.32 -2.34
N GLU A 155 1.43 -18.55 -2.77
CA GLU A 155 2.63 -18.81 -3.55
C GLU A 155 2.59 -18.09 -4.90
N LEU A 156 3.78 -17.79 -5.43
CA LEU A 156 3.88 -17.25 -6.79
C LEU A 156 3.35 -18.24 -7.82
N PRO A 157 2.64 -17.79 -8.85
CA PRO A 157 2.21 -18.63 -9.96
C PRO A 157 3.38 -19.40 -10.58
N SER A 158 3.12 -20.61 -11.08
CA SER A 158 4.14 -21.48 -11.69
C SER A 158 4.88 -20.80 -12.84
N GLU A 159 4.16 -20.04 -13.66
CA GLU A 159 4.72 -19.29 -14.80
C GLU A 159 5.72 -18.22 -14.33
N VAL A 160 5.39 -17.50 -13.25
CA VAL A 160 6.31 -16.53 -12.65
C VAL A 160 7.52 -17.22 -12.05
N LYS A 161 7.34 -18.36 -11.38
CA LYS A 161 8.45 -19.17 -10.84
C LYS A 161 9.39 -19.68 -11.94
N MET A 162 8.82 -20.17 -13.07
CA MET A 162 9.60 -20.61 -14.22
C MET A 162 10.38 -19.45 -14.84
N TRP A 163 9.74 -18.30 -15.02
CA TRP A 163 10.39 -17.12 -15.56
C TRP A 163 11.55 -16.65 -14.66
N ILE A 164 11.34 -16.66 -13.33
CA ILE A 164 12.40 -16.39 -12.34
C ILE A 164 13.55 -17.41 -12.43
N GLY A 165 13.24 -18.69 -12.61
CA GLY A 165 14.25 -19.75 -12.81
C GLY A 165 15.11 -19.49 -14.05
N ASN A 166 14.49 -19.09 -15.16
CA ASN A 166 15.17 -18.82 -16.41
C ASN A 166 16.16 -17.64 -16.29
N TYR A 167 15.79 -16.53 -15.65
CA TYR A 167 16.72 -15.41 -15.50
C TYR A 167 17.89 -15.74 -14.56
N ARG A 168 17.62 -16.51 -13.50
CA ARG A 168 18.68 -16.93 -12.56
C ARG A 168 19.74 -17.80 -13.22
N SER A 169 19.34 -18.67 -14.14
CA SER A 169 20.27 -19.50 -14.91
C SER A 169 21.21 -18.66 -15.79
N GLN A 170 20.85 -17.41 -16.09
CA GLN A 170 21.63 -16.45 -16.87
C GLN A 170 22.47 -15.52 -15.99
N HIS A 171 22.57 -15.77 -14.69
CA HIS A 171 23.25 -14.89 -13.71
C HIS A 171 22.76 -13.43 -13.76
N GLY A 172 21.49 -13.23 -14.07
CA GLY A 172 20.86 -11.90 -14.17
C GLY A 172 20.41 -11.34 -12.83
N PHE A 173 19.97 -10.08 -12.83
CA PHE A 173 19.38 -9.40 -11.69
C PHE A 173 17.90 -9.14 -11.93
N LEU A 174 17.07 -9.42 -10.93
CA LEU A 174 15.63 -9.20 -10.97
C LEU A 174 15.25 -7.88 -10.34
N LEU A 175 14.67 -7.01 -11.14
CA LEU A 175 13.91 -5.85 -10.67
C LEU A 175 12.44 -6.23 -10.56
N SER A 176 11.74 -5.66 -9.59
CA SER A 176 10.28 -5.78 -9.49
C SER A 176 9.62 -4.44 -9.22
N SER A 177 8.45 -4.23 -9.78
CA SER A 177 7.61 -3.06 -9.54
C SER A 177 6.13 -3.44 -9.64
N ASN A 178 5.24 -2.59 -9.13
CA ASN A 178 3.81 -2.85 -9.19
C ASN A 178 2.96 -1.60 -9.38
N ALA A 179 1.80 -1.82 -9.99
CA ALA A 179 0.72 -0.87 -10.09
C ALA A 179 -0.60 -1.55 -9.72
N SER A 180 -1.49 -0.85 -9.01
CA SER A 180 -2.86 -1.32 -8.84
C SER A 180 -3.61 -1.33 -10.18
N TYR A 181 -3.34 -0.37 -11.04
CA TYR A 181 -3.77 -0.24 -12.44
C TYR A 181 -2.89 0.78 -13.12
N LEU A 182 -2.77 0.73 -14.44
CA LEU A 182 -2.02 1.75 -15.19
C LEU A 182 -2.82 3.03 -15.33
N ALA A 183 -2.18 4.17 -15.17
CA ALA A 183 -2.80 5.49 -15.27
C ALA A 183 -1.81 6.55 -15.73
N ILE A 184 -2.35 7.58 -16.38
CA ILE A 184 -1.61 8.79 -16.71
C ILE A 184 -1.93 9.87 -15.70
N ASN A 185 -0.90 10.52 -15.19
CA ASN A 185 -1.00 11.68 -14.31
C ASN A 185 -0.12 12.81 -14.84
N ASN A 186 -0.71 13.96 -15.10
CA ASN A 186 -0.04 15.10 -15.72
C ASN A 186 0.70 14.75 -17.03
N GLY A 187 0.08 13.92 -17.89
CA GLY A 187 0.66 13.51 -19.17
C GLY A 187 1.74 12.43 -19.09
N GLN A 188 2.05 11.91 -17.91
CA GLN A 188 3.09 10.92 -17.66
C GLN A 188 2.51 9.66 -17.01
N ASP A 189 3.20 8.52 -17.18
CA ASP A 189 2.82 7.29 -16.47
C ASP A 189 2.91 7.51 -14.95
N LEU A 190 1.80 7.25 -14.27
CA LEU A 190 1.69 7.40 -12.83
C LEU A 190 2.65 6.51 -12.07
N TYR A 191 2.78 5.25 -12.51
CA TYR A 191 3.60 4.24 -11.84
C TYR A 191 4.99 4.07 -12.46
N GLY A 192 5.24 4.73 -13.60
CA GLY A 192 6.54 4.77 -14.26
C GLY A 192 6.97 3.46 -14.91
N LEU A 193 6.03 2.69 -15.47
CA LEU A 193 6.37 1.52 -16.27
C LEU A 193 7.21 1.90 -17.48
N ASP A 194 6.92 3.05 -18.12
CA ASP A 194 7.74 3.64 -19.17
C ASP A 194 9.21 3.79 -18.75
N MET A 195 9.46 4.38 -17.58
CA MET A 195 10.82 4.53 -17.05
C MET A 195 11.48 3.19 -16.71
N CYS A 196 10.71 2.20 -16.26
CA CYS A 196 11.24 0.87 -15.98
C CYS A 196 11.67 0.17 -17.28
N ILE A 197 10.89 0.29 -18.37
CA ILE A 197 11.24 -0.25 -19.70
C ILE A 197 12.53 0.39 -20.19
N ASP A 198 12.61 1.72 -20.20
CA ASP A 198 13.79 2.46 -20.63
C ASP A 198 15.04 2.13 -19.80
N ALA A 199 14.88 1.94 -18.49
CA ALA A 199 15.99 1.58 -17.61
C ALA A 199 16.51 0.17 -17.88
N VAL A 200 15.63 -0.82 -18.12
CA VAL A 200 16.01 -2.18 -18.48
C VAL A 200 16.77 -2.21 -19.81
N GLU A 201 16.26 -1.55 -20.85
CA GLU A 201 16.92 -1.42 -22.14
C GLU A 201 18.34 -0.82 -21.98
N LYS A 202 18.42 0.36 -21.36
CA LYS A 202 19.68 1.09 -21.21
C LYS A 202 20.73 0.34 -20.37
N LEU A 203 20.30 -0.48 -19.40
CA LEU A 203 21.21 -1.27 -18.57
C LEU A 203 21.72 -2.51 -19.32
N ASN A 204 20.86 -3.15 -20.13
CA ASN A 204 21.25 -4.31 -20.94
C ASN A 204 22.16 -3.91 -22.11
N ASP A 205 21.92 -2.78 -22.76
CA ASP A 205 22.79 -2.27 -23.85
C ASP A 205 24.23 -2.00 -23.41
N LYS A 206 24.42 -1.65 -22.13
CA LYS A 206 25.75 -1.45 -21.55
C LYS A 206 26.55 -2.75 -21.33
N GLY A 207 25.92 -3.92 -21.48
CA GLY A 207 26.57 -5.24 -21.51
C GLY A 207 27.24 -5.72 -20.21
N ASN A 208 27.09 -5.00 -19.08
CA ASN A 208 27.77 -5.32 -17.84
C ASN A 208 27.00 -6.28 -16.91
N ALA A 209 25.72 -6.47 -17.15
CA ALA A 209 24.83 -7.37 -16.38
C ALA A 209 23.55 -7.59 -17.15
N GLN A 210 22.94 -8.77 -17.01
CA GLN A 210 21.59 -9.04 -17.54
C GLN A 210 20.55 -8.57 -16.53
N ILE A 211 19.72 -7.63 -16.94
CA ILE A 211 18.66 -7.05 -16.11
C ILE A 211 17.30 -7.56 -16.56
N PHE A 212 16.53 -8.05 -15.61
CA PHE A 212 15.18 -8.57 -15.79
C PHE A 212 14.20 -7.78 -14.93
N LEU A 213 12.99 -7.61 -15.42
CA LEU A 213 11.91 -6.89 -14.71
C LEU A 213 10.63 -7.73 -14.69
N ILE A 214 10.02 -7.86 -13.50
CA ILE A 214 8.62 -8.25 -13.38
C ILE A 214 7.84 -7.01 -12.93
N PHE A 215 6.92 -6.55 -13.78
CA PHE A 215 6.00 -5.46 -13.46
C PHE A 215 4.59 -5.99 -13.29
N VAL A 216 4.04 -5.87 -12.09
CA VAL A 216 2.71 -6.40 -11.74
C VAL A 216 1.63 -5.34 -11.95
N VAL A 217 0.59 -5.64 -12.74
CA VAL A 217 -0.59 -4.80 -12.92
C VAL A 217 -1.81 -5.55 -12.38
N ALA A 218 -2.32 -5.14 -11.22
CA ALA A 218 -3.37 -5.89 -10.52
C ALA A 218 -4.75 -5.80 -11.20
N ASP A 219 -5.16 -4.61 -11.65
CA ASP A 219 -6.41 -4.38 -12.39
C ASP A 219 -6.08 -4.01 -13.84
N THR A 220 -6.22 -4.97 -14.72
CA THR A 220 -5.89 -4.84 -16.15
C THR A 220 -7.04 -4.27 -16.99
N LEU A 221 -8.27 -4.32 -16.47
CA LEU A 221 -9.44 -3.78 -17.18
C LEU A 221 -9.45 -2.25 -17.13
N LYS A 222 -8.97 -1.70 -16.04
CA LYS A 222 -8.84 -0.27 -15.89
C LYS A 222 -7.67 0.24 -16.72
N ASN A 223 -7.97 0.92 -17.83
CA ASN A 223 -7.01 1.43 -18.80
C ASN A 223 -6.26 0.34 -19.60
N ALA A 224 -7.01 -0.68 -20.04
CA ALA A 224 -6.48 -1.72 -20.93
C ALA A 224 -5.73 -1.20 -22.17
N PRO A 225 -6.14 -0.10 -22.84
CA PRO A 225 -5.38 0.45 -23.97
C PRO A 225 -3.94 0.85 -23.62
N LEU A 226 -3.71 1.39 -22.44
CA LEU A 226 -2.36 1.77 -21.99
C LEU A 226 -1.49 0.52 -21.75
N LEU A 227 -2.08 -0.53 -21.17
CA LEU A 227 -1.41 -1.82 -21.00
C LEU A 227 -0.99 -2.41 -22.36
N GLN A 228 -1.87 -2.43 -23.33
CA GLN A 228 -1.58 -2.93 -24.67
C GLN A 228 -0.51 -2.09 -25.39
N LYS A 229 -0.50 -0.77 -25.17
CA LYS A 229 0.56 0.10 -25.69
C LYS A 229 1.94 -0.36 -25.18
N TYR A 230 2.09 -0.59 -23.85
CA TYR A 230 3.37 -1.00 -23.27
C TYR A 230 3.80 -2.40 -23.72
N LYS A 231 2.86 -3.34 -23.87
CA LYS A 231 3.18 -4.66 -24.43
C LYS A 231 3.77 -4.57 -25.84
N LYS A 232 3.13 -3.82 -26.71
CA LYS A 232 3.63 -3.57 -28.09
C LYS A 232 4.99 -2.86 -28.09
N GLU A 233 5.20 -1.95 -27.16
CA GLU A 233 6.47 -1.24 -27.01
C GLU A 233 7.60 -2.20 -26.59
N ILE A 234 7.34 -3.10 -25.65
CA ILE A 234 8.29 -4.14 -25.20
C ILE A 234 8.64 -5.07 -26.37
N GLU A 235 7.66 -5.50 -27.15
CA GLU A 235 7.86 -6.33 -28.36
C GLU A 235 8.68 -5.59 -29.43
N ALA A 236 8.33 -4.35 -29.74
CA ALA A 236 9.03 -3.54 -30.73
C ALA A 236 10.51 -3.28 -30.39
N ARG A 237 10.84 -3.26 -29.09
CA ARG A 237 12.21 -3.09 -28.59
C ARG A 237 12.93 -4.43 -28.34
N ASN A 238 12.32 -5.58 -28.67
CA ASN A 238 12.85 -6.93 -28.40
C ASN A 238 13.16 -7.20 -26.92
N LEU A 239 12.39 -6.62 -25.98
CA LEU A 239 12.60 -6.75 -24.54
C LEU A 239 11.72 -7.82 -23.88
N GLN A 240 10.95 -8.62 -24.63
CA GLN A 240 10.02 -9.64 -24.09
C GLN A 240 10.70 -10.74 -23.29
N ASN A 241 11.99 -10.97 -23.51
CA ASN A 241 12.79 -11.92 -22.73
C ASN A 241 13.35 -11.29 -21.44
N HIS A 242 13.32 -9.97 -21.30
CA HIS A 242 13.82 -9.22 -20.15
C HIS A 242 12.72 -8.61 -19.29
N ILE A 243 11.53 -8.41 -19.83
CA ILE A 243 10.41 -7.75 -19.14
C ILE A 243 9.18 -8.65 -19.17
N LEU A 244 8.71 -9.04 -18.00
CA LEU A 244 7.42 -9.70 -17.80
C LEU A 244 6.43 -8.69 -17.20
N ILE A 245 5.37 -8.36 -17.93
CA ILE A 245 4.19 -7.72 -17.34
C ILE A 245 3.28 -8.83 -16.84
N TRP A 246 3.16 -8.95 -15.52
CA TRP A 246 2.21 -9.87 -14.92
C TRP A 246 0.84 -9.21 -14.76
N GLU A 247 -0.17 -9.83 -15.35
CA GLU A 247 -1.55 -9.37 -15.35
C GLU A 247 -2.38 -10.06 -14.29
N GLY A 248 -3.01 -9.27 -13.43
CA GLY A 248 -3.79 -9.76 -12.31
C GLY A 248 -3.02 -9.77 -10.99
N GLY A 249 -3.71 -10.27 -9.96
CA GLY A 249 -3.14 -10.32 -8.61
C GLY A 249 -2.10 -11.43 -8.46
N LEU A 250 -1.00 -11.10 -7.77
CA LEU A 250 -0.09 -12.07 -7.17
C LEU A 250 0.37 -11.55 -5.81
N SER A 251 0.96 -12.40 -4.97
CA SER A 251 1.61 -11.93 -3.75
C SER A 251 2.86 -11.14 -4.09
N PHE A 252 2.76 -9.81 -4.06
CA PHE A 252 3.91 -8.95 -4.28
C PHE A 252 4.97 -9.11 -3.18
N ILE A 253 4.56 -9.51 -1.98
CA ILE A 253 5.44 -9.89 -0.86
C ILE A 253 6.37 -11.05 -1.25
N ARG A 254 5.81 -12.11 -1.84
CA ARG A 254 6.60 -13.25 -2.34
C ARG A 254 7.54 -12.82 -3.46
N LEU A 255 7.09 -11.91 -4.33
CA LEU A 255 7.96 -11.38 -5.40
C LEU A 255 9.09 -10.52 -4.85
N ILE A 256 8.82 -9.64 -3.85
CA ILE A 256 9.87 -8.87 -3.15
C ILE A 256 10.98 -9.80 -2.63
N GLN A 257 10.62 -10.94 -2.02
CA GLN A 257 11.60 -11.88 -1.50
C GLN A 257 12.50 -12.48 -2.58
N GLN A 258 12.00 -12.62 -3.80
CA GLN A 258 12.75 -13.14 -4.96
C GLN A 258 13.55 -12.04 -5.68
N SER A 259 13.23 -10.77 -5.49
CA SER A 259 13.82 -9.64 -6.20
C SER A 259 15.18 -9.26 -5.64
N ASP A 260 16.08 -8.79 -6.50
CA ASP A 260 17.34 -8.17 -6.12
C ASP A 260 17.16 -6.69 -5.78
N VAL A 261 16.26 -6.01 -6.50
CA VAL A 261 15.90 -4.61 -6.27
C VAL A 261 14.39 -4.41 -6.52
N VAL A 262 13.74 -3.66 -5.66
CA VAL A 262 12.35 -3.23 -5.83
C VAL A 262 12.31 -1.79 -6.30
N LEU A 263 11.49 -1.50 -7.30
CA LEU A 263 11.34 -0.17 -7.87
C LEU A 263 10.00 0.47 -7.49
N ARG A 264 10.02 1.76 -7.19
CA ARG A 264 8.84 2.60 -7.01
C ARG A 264 9.01 3.91 -7.79
N THR A 265 8.72 3.85 -9.08
CA THR A 265 9.00 4.90 -10.08
C THR A 265 7.85 5.91 -10.27
N THR A 266 6.99 6.04 -9.29
CA THR A 266 5.78 6.88 -9.37
C THR A 266 6.09 8.37 -9.52
N ASN A 267 5.22 9.10 -10.25
CA ASN A 267 5.28 10.57 -10.37
C ASN A 267 4.38 11.30 -9.37
N THR A 268 3.60 10.57 -8.59
CA THR A 268 2.91 11.02 -7.37
C THR A 268 2.69 9.82 -6.47
N ASP A 269 2.78 9.99 -5.16
CA ASP A 269 2.69 8.87 -4.22
C ASP A 269 2.21 9.32 -2.85
N GLY A 270 1.95 8.35 -1.98
CA GLY A 270 1.76 8.50 -0.56
C GLY A 270 2.80 7.68 0.21
N ASP A 271 2.43 7.18 1.38
CA ASP A 271 3.25 6.20 2.13
C ASP A 271 3.06 4.80 1.50
N ALA A 272 3.89 4.48 0.52
CA ALA A 272 3.79 3.24 -0.25
C ALA A 272 4.18 2.02 0.60
N LEU A 273 3.25 1.10 0.81
CA LEU A 273 3.50 -0.17 1.53
C LEU A 273 4.66 -0.95 0.92
N THR A 274 4.75 -0.99 -0.40
CA THR A 274 5.81 -1.69 -1.14
C THR A 274 7.21 -1.28 -0.67
N ILE A 275 7.44 0.00 -0.38
CA ILE A 275 8.75 0.47 0.11
C ILE A 275 9.02 -0.10 1.50
N ARG A 276 8.06 0.01 2.42
CA ARG A 276 8.22 -0.49 3.79
C ARG A 276 8.34 -2.01 3.85
N GLU A 277 7.62 -2.72 2.98
CA GLU A 277 7.69 -4.17 2.84
C GLU A 277 9.07 -4.61 2.32
N SER A 278 9.62 -3.91 1.32
CA SER A 278 10.96 -4.18 0.82
C SER A 278 12.03 -3.99 1.90
N LEU A 279 11.97 -2.88 2.63
CA LEU A 279 12.89 -2.60 3.73
C LEU A 279 12.73 -3.61 4.88
N PHE A 280 11.50 -4.06 5.18
CA PHE A 280 11.23 -5.11 6.18
C PHE A 280 11.93 -6.42 5.83
N PHE A 281 11.98 -6.80 4.55
CA PHE A 281 12.68 -7.98 4.06
C PHE A 281 14.17 -7.75 3.74
N ASN A 282 14.73 -6.60 4.13
CA ASN A 282 16.11 -6.20 3.80
C ASN A 282 16.39 -6.22 2.29
N LYS A 283 15.38 -5.90 1.48
CA LYS A 283 15.53 -5.78 0.03
C LYS A 283 15.79 -4.34 -0.35
N PRO A 284 16.81 -4.06 -1.17
CA PRO A 284 17.04 -2.73 -1.71
C PRO A 284 15.78 -2.22 -2.43
N VAL A 285 15.36 -1.01 -2.11
CA VAL A 285 14.23 -0.36 -2.77
C VAL A 285 14.65 1.01 -3.29
N ILE A 286 14.43 1.23 -4.58
CA ILE A 286 14.73 2.49 -5.27
C ILE A 286 13.40 3.18 -5.55
N ALA A 287 13.24 4.41 -5.06
CA ALA A 287 12.00 5.17 -5.22
C ALA A 287 12.26 6.59 -5.70
N SER A 288 11.28 7.17 -6.41
CA SER A 288 11.30 8.58 -6.81
C SER A 288 11.26 9.51 -5.59
N ASP A 289 11.84 10.69 -5.69
CA ASP A 289 11.87 11.74 -4.67
C ASP A 289 10.59 12.59 -4.62
N VAL A 290 9.49 12.12 -5.23
CA VAL A 290 8.22 12.83 -5.31
C VAL A 290 7.59 13.14 -3.94
N VAL A 291 7.91 12.37 -2.94
CA VAL A 291 7.57 12.57 -1.52
C VAL A 291 8.73 12.14 -0.64
N SER A 292 8.74 12.58 0.61
CA SER A 292 9.69 12.06 1.62
C SER A 292 9.54 10.54 1.75
N ARG A 293 10.66 9.83 1.75
CA ARG A 293 10.69 8.36 1.80
C ARG A 293 11.18 7.87 3.16
N PRO A 294 10.77 6.66 3.58
CA PRO A 294 11.34 6.03 4.77
C PRO A 294 12.86 5.90 4.69
N GLU A 295 13.52 5.99 5.83
CA GLU A 295 14.97 5.75 5.95
C GLU A 295 15.35 4.40 5.35
N GLY A 296 16.49 4.33 4.66
CA GLY A 296 16.95 3.13 3.94
C GLY A 296 16.44 3.02 2.50
N THR A 297 15.52 3.89 2.08
CA THR A 297 15.11 3.98 0.67
C THR A 297 16.20 4.65 -0.15
N ILE A 298 16.59 4.04 -1.26
CA ILE A 298 17.47 4.65 -2.25
C ILE A 298 16.62 5.57 -3.11
N VAL A 299 16.96 6.86 -3.14
CA VAL A 299 16.14 7.86 -3.81
C VAL A 299 16.75 8.25 -5.14
N PHE A 300 15.94 8.34 -6.19
CA PHE A 300 16.31 8.89 -7.48
C PHE A 300 15.44 10.10 -7.84
N LYS A 301 15.95 10.99 -8.69
CA LYS A 301 15.23 12.19 -9.12
C LYS A 301 14.03 11.82 -9.99
N THR A 302 12.84 12.23 -9.56
CA THR A 302 11.56 11.92 -10.24
C THR A 302 11.62 12.23 -11.73
N ARG A 303 11.20 11.29 -12.56
CA ARG A 303 11.17 11.37 -14.04
C ARG A 303 12.53 11.60 -14.69
N ASN A 304 13.63 11.28 -13.98
CA ASN A 304 14.99 11.33 -14.54
C ASN A 304 15.54 9.92 -14.73
N LEU A 305 15.60 9.47 -15.99
CA LEU A 305 16.05 8.13 -16.34
C LEU A 305 17.51 7.87 -15.96
N ASP A 306 18.40 8.84 -16.15
CA ASP A 306 19.80 8.67 -15.83
C ASP A 306 20.01 8.47 -14.33
N SER A 307 19.28 9.23 -13.50
CA SER A 307 19.30 9.06 -12.06
C SER A 307 18.77 7.69 -11.63
N LEU A 308 17.72 7.15 -12.28
CA LEU A 308 17.19 5.81 -12.01
C LEU A 308 18.23 4.73 -12.40
N VAL A 309 18.77 4.81 -13.59
CA VAL A 309 19.78 3.85 -14.12
C VAL A 309 21.03 3.84 -13.22
N GLU A 310 21.51 5.03 -12.80
CA GLU A 310 22.65 5.13 -11.89
C GLU A 310 22.35 4.50 -10.52
N ALA A 311 21.16 4.77 -9.96
CA ALA A 311 20.74 4.19 -8.69
C ALA A 311 20.68 2.65 -8.76
N ILE A 312 20.10 2.08 -9.84
CA ILE A 312 20.06 0.63 -10.07
C ILE A 312 21.50 0.08 -10.17
N ALA A 313 22.31 0.65 -11.05
CA ALA A 313 23.68 0.17 -11.28
C ALA A 313 24.55 0.21 -10.02
N LYS A 314 24.46 1.26 -9.20
CA LYS A 314 25.15 1.37 -7.91
C LYS A 314 24.69 0.29 -6.93
N THR A 315 23.40 0.05 -6.86
CA THR A 315 22.79 -0.96 -5.97
C THR A 315 23.29 -2.37 -6.33
N LEU A 316 23.26 -2.72 -7.60
CA LEU A 316 23.66 -4.05 -8.08
C LEU A 316 25.16 -4.32 -7.90
N ARG A 317 26.01 -3.29 -7.91
CA ARG A 317 27.45 -3.42 -7.61
C ARG A 317 27.76 -3.57 -6.12
N GLY A 318 26.76 -3.63 -5.26
CA GLY A 318 26.95 -3.70 -3.80
C GLY A 318 27.44 -2.39 -3.15
N ASN A 319 27.51 -1.29 -3.90
CA ASN A 319 27.99 0.01 -3.43
C ASN A 319 26.94 0.81 -2.64
N THR A 320 25.72 0.30 -2.53
CA THR A 320 24.66 0.87 -1.73
C THR A 320 24.19 -0.19 -0.73
N GLN A 321 24.77 -0.15 0.46
CA GLN A 321 24.22 -0.92 1.58
C GLN A 321 22.92 -0.23 2.02
N GLY A 322 21.80 -0.65 1.48
CA GLY A 322 20.48 -0.45 2.10
C GLY A 322 20.43 -1.26 3.40
N LYS A 323 21.30 -0.93 4.36
CA LYS A 323 21.33 -1.53 5.70
C LYS A 323 20.56 -0.67 6.67
N SER A 324 19.26 -0.49 6.45
CA SER A 324 18.43 -0.14 7.58
C SER A 324 17.34 -1.20 7.72
N LYS A 325 17.61 -2.15 8.59
CA LYS A 325 16.56 -3.01 9.12
C LYS A 325 15.53 -2.07 9.77
N ILE A 326 14.35 -1.95 9.19
CA ILE A 326 13.29 -1.18 9.83
C ILE A 326 13.10 -1.81 11.23
N THR A 327 13.33 -1.02 12.28
CA THR A 327 12.91 -1.42 13.60
C THR A 327 11.40 -1.45 13.62
N VAL A 328 10.82 -2.64 13.66
CA VAL A 328 9.37 -2.83 13.70
C VAL A 328 8.90 -2.65 15.14
N PRO A 329 8.08 -1.65 15.44
CA PRO A 329 7.46 -1.51 16.76
C PRO A 329 6.61 -2.75 17.10
N ASN A 330 6.39 -2.99 18.38
CA ASN A 330 5.43 -4.00 18.81
C ASN A 330 4.00 -3.50 18.52
N TYR A 331 3.59 -3.58 17.26
CA TYR A 331 2.26 -3.13 16.84
C TYR A 331 1.13 -3.86 17.57
N LYS A 332 1.32 -5.13 17.94
CA LYS A 332 0.32 -5.88 18.72
C LYS A 332 0.04 -5.17 20.03
N GLN A 333 1.07 -4.83 20.78
CA GLN A 333 0.92 -4.13 22.06
C GLN A 333 0.31 -2.73 21.85
N ILE A 334 0.80 -1.97 20.88
CA ILE A 334 0.31 -0.62 20.58
C ILE A 334 -1.20 -0.62 20.29
N TYR A 335 -1.67 -1.50 19.42
CA TYR A 335 -3.10 -1.55 19.08
C TYR A 335 -3.95 -2.14 20.21
N THR A 336 -3.42 -3.10 20.96
CA THR A 336 -4.07 -3.63 22.17
C THR A 336 -4.30 -2.53 23.21
N ASP A 337 -3.30 -1.68 23.43
CA ASP A 337 -3.39 -0.55 24.38
C ASP A 337 -4.41 0.50 23.87
N ILE A 338 -4.40 0.82 22.57
CA ILE A 338 -5.38 1.73 21.95
C ILE A 338 -6.80 1.20 22.09
N TYR A 339 -7.03 -0.11 21.94
CA TYR A 339 -8.35 -0.71 22.05
C TYR A 339 -8.82 -0.84 23.50
N ASN A 340 -7.90 -1.01 24.46
CA ASN A 340 -8.23 -1.18 25.86
C ASN A 340 -8.35 0.15 26.63
N SER A 341 -7.65 1.18 26.25
CA SER A 341 -7.77 2.53 26.81
C SER A 341 -9.00 3.26 26.25
#